data_685f35f68853e6bbc5ea814b9735f75c
#
_entry.id   685f35f68853e6bbc5ea814b9735f75c
#
_cell.length_a   1.000
_cell.length_b   1.000
_cell.length_c   1.000
_cell.angle_alpha   90.00
_cell.angle_beta   90.00
_cell.angle_gamma   90.00
#
_symmetry.space_group_name_H-M   'P 1'
#
loop_
_entity.id
_entity.type
_entity.pdbx_description
1 polymer ?
#
loop_
_entity_poly.entity_id
_entity_poly.type
_entity_poly.pdbx_seq_one_letter_code
_entity_poly.pdbx_strand_id
1 'polypeptide(L)' 'MSQEFENGWGVSVIDHGYGSDEGLLELAVTKNGNLHYDNPVAMGDVCGWLTEADVARLSAIVKSWAPDQTFPEWEDEEE' A
#
# COMPACT_ATOMS: atom_id res chain seq x y z
N MET A 1 -2.23 -2.31 11.93
CA MET A 1 -1.32 -3.46 11.74
C MET A 1 -0.36 -3.16 10.61
N SER A 2 0.92 -3.38 10.85
CA SER A 2 1.94 -3.10 9.84
C SER A 2 2.75 -4.35 9.58
N GLN A 3 3.19 -4.51 8.34
CA GLN A 3 4.00 -5.65 7.96
C GLN A 3 5.05 -5.19 6.97
N GLU A 4 6.31 -5.54 7.24
CA GLU A 4 7.41 -5.23 6.34
C GLU A 4 7.95 -6.52 5.75
N PHE A 5 8.23 -6.49 4.47
CA PHE A 5 8.69 -7.67 3.73
C PHE A 5 10.20 -7.60 3.53
N GLU A 6 10.76 -8.74 3.15
CA GLU A 6 12.21 -8.82 2.99
C GLU A 6 12.72 -7.92 1.89
N ASN A 7 11.84 -7.55 0.96
CA ASN A 7 12.24 -6.69 -0.15
C ASN A 7 12.29 -5.21 0.22
N GLY A 8 12.04 -4.87 1.49
CA GLY A 8 12.04 -3.49 1.94
C GLY A 8 10.70 -2.79 1.78
N TRP A 9 9.79 -3.38 1.04
CA TRP A 9 8.43 -2.87 0.92
C TRP A 9 7.59 -3.38 2.07
N GLY A 10 6.47 -2.69 2.31
CA GLY A 10 5.57 -3.13 3.36
C GLY A 10 4.20 -2.53 3.19
N VAL A 11 3.31 -2.90 4.10
CA VAL A 11 1.97 -2.37 4.12
C VAL A 11 1.62 -1.99 5.55
N SER A 12 0.81 -0.95 5.68
CA SER A 12 0.26 -0.52 6.96
C SER A 12 -1.25 -0.56 6.82
N VAL A 13 -1.90 -1.36 7.65
CA VAL A 13 -3.34 -1.59 7.56
C VAL A 13 -3.98 -1.09 8.83
N ILE A 14 -5.01 -0.26 8.68
CA ILE A 14 -5.76 0.26 9.81
C ILE A 14 -7.23 -0.06 9.63
N ASP A 15 -7.95 -0.09 10.75
CA ASP A 15 -9.37 -0.40 10.75
C ASP A 15 -10.20 0.76 11.29
N HIS A 16 -9.65 1.96 11.27
CA HIS A 16 -10.35 3.15 11.74
C HIS A 16 -10.26 4.29 10.72
N GLY A 17 -10.00 3.96 9.46
CA GLY A 17 -9.94 4.93 8.39
C GLY A 17 -11.19 4.91 7.53
N TYR A 18 -11.03 5.17 6.25
CA TYR A 18 -12.15 5.17 5.32
C TYR A 18 -12.75 3.78 5.24
N GLY A 19 -14.07 3.71 5.38
CA GLY A 19 -14.78 2.46 5.30
C GLY A 19 -14.87 1.71 6.62
N SER A 20 -14.33 2.25 7.70
CA SER A 20 -14.33 1.53 8.98
C SER A 20 -15.74 1.32 9.51
N ASP A 21 -16.67 2.22 9.20
CA ASP A 21 -18.06 2.06 9.62
C ASP A 21 -18.71 0.83 9.00
N GLU A 22 -18.19 0.38 7.88
CA GLU A 22 -18.69 -0.78 7.18
C GLU A 22 -17.88 -2.04 7.50
N GLY A 23 -16.94 -1.93 8.45
CA GLY A 23 -16.07 -3.05 8.77
C GLY A 23 -14.97 -3.25 7.75
N LEU A 24 -14.67 -2.23 6.96
CA LEU A 24 -13.65 -2.33 5.92
C LEU A 24 -12.35 -1.71 6.39
N LEU A 25 -11.29 -1.98 5.64
CA LEU A 25 -9.94 -1.65 6.04
C LEU A 25 -9.32 -0.63 5.09
N GLU A 26 -8.24 -0.03 5.55
CA GLU A 26 -7.49 0.94 4.76
C GLU A 26 -6.03 0.52 4.76
N LEU A 27 -5.38 0.61 3.62
CA LEU A 27 -4.02 0.11 3.45
C LEU A 27 -3.14 1.20 2.86
N ALA A 28 -1.98 1.39 3.45
CA ALA A 28 -0.93 2.24 2.92
C ALA A 28 0.28 1.38 2.59
N VAL A 29 1.04 1.81 1.58
CA VAL A 29 2.25 1.11 1.17
C VAL A 29 3.44 1.83 1.77
N THR A 30 4.43 1.06 2.25
CA THR A 30 5.63 1.63 2.81
C THR A 30 6.86 1.12 2.05
N LYS A 31 7.92 1.91 2.10
CA LYS A 31 9.23 1.53 1.56
C LYS A 31 10.26 1.91 2.60
N ASN A 32 10.97 0.90 3.11
CA ASN A 32 11.97 1.09 4.15
C ASN A 32 11.40 1.84 5.34
N GLY A 33 10.14 1.54 5.67
CA GLY A 33 9.48 2.13 6.82
C GLY A 33 8.82 3.47 6.59
N ASN A 34 8.94 4.03 5.39
CA ASN A 34 8.34 5.33 5.06
C ASN A 34 7.18 5.13 4.10
N LEU A 35 6.17 5.98 4.22
CA LEU A 35 5.02 5.90 3.32
C LEU A 35 5.48 6.14 1.88
N HIS A 36 4.88 5.40 0.98
CA HIS A 36 5.17 5.48 -0.44
C HIS A 36 3.87 5.63 -1.21
N TYR A 37 3.78 6.64 -2.06
CA TYR A 37 2.52 7.00 -2.71
C TYR A 37 2.50 6.78 -4.21
N ASP A 38 3.65 6.69 -4.85
CA ASP A 38 3.73 6.65 -6.31
C ASP A 38 3.77 5.22 -6.79
N ASN A 39 2.70 4.48 -6.52
CA ASN A 39 2.64 3.07 -6.87
C ASN A 39 1.20 2.70 -7.21
N PRO A 40 0.99 1.58 -7.92
CA PRO A 40 -0.35 1.21 -8.38
C PRO A 40 -1.28 0.68 -7.30
N VAL A 41 -0.77 0.40 -6.10
CA VAL A 41 -1.61 -0.11 -5.02
C VAL A 41 -2.21 1.02 -4.21
N ALA A 42 -1.42 2.04 -3.91
CA ALA A 42 -1.89 3.15 -3.08
C ALA A 42 -1.48 4.45 -3.76
N MET A 43 -2.18 4.79 -4.83
CA MET A 43 -1.84 5.94 -5.65
C MET A 43 -2.13 7.23 -4.91
N GLY A 44 -1.09 7.99 -4.60
CA GLY A 44 -1.21 9.32 -4.04
C GLY A 44 -1.64 9.37 -2.60
N ASP A 45 -2.06 8.27 -2.02
CA ASP A 45 -2.56 8.25 -0.66
C ASP A 45 -2.69 6.80 -0.21
N VAL A 46 -3.77 6.52 0.49
CA VAL A 46 -4.05 5.18 0.98
C VAL A 46 -5.16 4.56 0.15
N CYS A 47 -5.28 3.26 0.25
CA CYS A 47 -6.34 2.52 -0.42
C CYS A 47 -7.35 2.10 0.64
N GLY A 48 -8.56 2.62 0.56
CA GLY A 48 -9.59 2.37 1.56
C GLY A 48 -10.68 1.44 1.07
N TRP A 49 -11.65 1.17 1.95
CA TRP A 49 -12.83 0.36 1.63
C TRP A 49 -12.47 -1.07 1.25
N LEU A 50 -11.48 -1.66 1.93
CA LEU A 50 -10.95 -2.97 1.57
C LEU A 50 -11.49 -4.03 2.51
N THR A 51 -11.76 -5.22 1.94
CA THR A 51 -12.02 -6.41 2.74
C THR A 51 -10.69 -7.03 3.14
N GLU A 52 -10.75 -8.02 4.04
CA GLU A 52 -9.54 -8.74 4.41
C GLU A 52 -8.95 -9.47 3.20
N ALA A 53 -9.81 -9.97 2.32
CA ALA A 53 -9.32 -10.63 1.10
C ALA A 53 -8.60 -9.65 0.20
N ASP A 54 -9.12 -8.40 0.10
CA ASP A 54 -8.45 -7.37 -0.68
C ASP A 54 -7.08 -7.05 -0.10
N VAL A 55 -6.99 -6.93 1.23
CA VAL A 55 -5.72 -6.64 1.88
C VAL A 55 -4.72 -7.74 1.61
N ALA A 56 -5.17 -9.00 1.68
CA ALA A 56 -4.27 -10.13 1.41
C ALA A 56 -3.76 -10.09 -0.03
N ARG A 57 -4.65 -9.78 -0.97
CA ARG A 57 -4.28 -9.72 -2.38
C ARG A 57 -3.30 -8.59 -2.65
N LEU A 58 -3.58 -7.42 -2.11
CA LEU A 58 -2.72 -6.26 -2.33
C LEU A 58 -1.38 -6.43 -1.64
N SER A 59 -1.38 -7.03 -0.45
CA SER A 59 -0.13 -7.29 0.27
C SER A 59 0.75 -8.25 -0.54
N ALA A 60 0.15 -9.25 -1.17
CA ALA A 60 0.91 -10.18 -1.99
C ALA A 60 1.54 -9.48 -3.18
N ILE A 61 0.83 -8.51 -3.76
CA ILE A 61 1.38 -7.72 -4.87
C ILE A 61 2.60 -6.94 -4.40
N VAL A 62 2.48 -6.24 -3.27
CA VAL A 62 3.59 -5.45 -2.75
C VAL A 62 4.77 -6.35 -2.42
N LYS A 63 4.51 -7.52 -1.86
CA LYS A 63 5.56 -8.46 -1.49
C LYS A 63 6.31 -8.96 -2.72
N SER A 64 5.68 -8.94 -3.88
CA SER A 64 6.29 -9.44 -5.10
C SER A 64 7.22 -8.42 -5.78
N TRP A 65 7.23 -7.18 -5.31
CA TRP A 65 8.01 -6.13 -5.95
C TRP A 65 9.49 -6.32 -5.65
N ALA A 66 10.34 -5.89 -6.60
CA ALA A 66 11.78 -5.90 -6.39
C ALA A 66 12.16 -4.84 -5.35
N PRO A 67 13.28 -5.04 -4.64
CA PRO A 67 13.70 -4.03 -3.66
C PRO A 67 13.92 -2.64 -4.26
N ASP A 68 14.30 -2.58 -5.52
CA ASP A 68 14.52 -1.31 -6.21
C ASP A 68 13.43 -1.03 -7.23
N GLN A 69 12.25 -1.61 -7.02
CA GLN A 69 11.12 -1.42 -7.92
C GLN A 69 10.77 0.06 -8.04
N THR A 70 10.52 0.51 -9.24
CA THR A 70 10.05 1.87 -9.50
C THR A 70 8.79 1.79 -10.34
N PHE A 71 8.05 2.89 -10.34
CA PHE A 71 6.78 2.96 -11.05
C PHE A 71 6.73 4.27 -11.82
N PRO A 72 7.51 4.39 -12.91
CA PRO A 72 7.58 5.68 -13.63
C PRO A 72 6.22 6.18 -14.08
N GLU A 73 5.29 5.27 -14.36
CA GLU A 73 3.96 5.66 -14.81
C GLU A 73 3.15 6.32 -13.71
N TRP A 74 3.54 6.13 -12.46
CA TRP A 74 2.79 6.62 -11.31
C TRP A 74 3.48 7.75 -10.60
N GLU A 75 4.71 8.09 -11.03
CA GLU A 75 5.45 9.18 -10.41
C GLU A 75 4.98 10.50 -10.97
N ASP A 76 5.03 11.53 -10.11
CA ASP A 76 4.69 12.86 -10.56
C ASP A 76 5.64 13.28 -11.65
N GLU A 77 5.07 13.85 -12.70
CA GLU A 77 5.86 14.44 -13.75
C GLU A 77 6.14 15.88 -13.37
N GLU A 78 7.39 16.20 -13.19
CA GLU A 78 7.76 17.57 -12.88
C GLU A 78 7.94 18.33 -14.16
N GLU A 79 7.28 19.43 -14.25
CA GLU A 79 7.31 20.20 -15.49
C GLU A 79 8.18 21.36 -15.36
#